data_744c7caac27347f7beba3561648335df
#
_entry.id   744c7caac27347f7beba3561648335df
#
_cell.length_a   1.000
_cell.length_b   1.000
_cell.length_c   1.000
_cell.angle_alpha   90.00
_cell.angle_beta   90.00
_cell.angle_gamma   90.00
#
_symmetry.space_group_name_H-M   'P 1'
#
loop_
_entity.id
_entity.type
_entity.pdbx_description
1 polymer ?
#
loop_
_entity_poly.entity_id
_entity_poly.type
_entity_poly.pdbx_seq_one_letter_code
_entity_poly.pdbx_strand_id
1 'polypeptide(L)'
;MNKKELTPLKLYHLPLASLLLATLLTPALLAEPCSAAFIPDNNITLERSEITWNYDEKITDNEAIFFRNLIDKETGNNDNFVNAWEILKMEVLLKDRMEKAIKEEPDVRLNATSDTVELREVEFWISKEALGRTEKSPSITNLASVSYSFKEEAGPGTDIRLMGTPNSSVTITLPQGLNAELTEGLENKSLGFENNRTLLKGNFGPEKNITLWLSENESFKAELLNMEMNKNQSAENKSAESENGTGENKTLAAGEKTGASYSSGFFKNIFKEINRSLNAA
;
A
#
# COMPACT_ATOMS: atom_id res chain seq x y z
N MET A 1 61.62 72.59 -0.13
CA MET A 1 60.25 72.21 -0.41
C MET A 1 60.14 70.71 -0.41
N ASN A 2 59.72 70.11 0.68
CA ASN A 2 59.56 68.64 0.78
C ASN A 2 58.04 68.31 0.93
N LYS A 3 57.46 67.71 -0.09
CA LYS A 3 56.12 67.16 -0.05
C LYS A 3 56.18 65.83 0.74
N LYS A 4 55.50 65.79 1.89
CA LYS A 4 55.15 64.54 2.58
C LYS A 4 54.00 63.92 1.91
N GLU A 5 54.22 62.71 1.36
CA GLU A 5 53.16 61.83 0.87
C GLU A 5 52.38 61.19 2.05
N LEU A 6 51.08 61.36 2.06
CA LEU A 6 50.13 60.70 2.97
C LEU A 6 49.80 59.31 2.42
N THR A 7 50.26 58.25 3.10
CA THR A 7 49.85 56.88 2.81
C THR A 7 48.41 56.64 3.26
N PRO A 8 47.54 56.00 2.44
CA PRO A 8 46.16 55.73 2.84
C PRO A 8 46.12 54.57 3.81
N LEU A 9 45.34 54.74 4.88
CA LEU A 9 44.98 53.75 5.91
C LEU A 9 44.15 52.63 5.26
N LYS A 10 44.68 51.41 5.17
CA LYS A 10 43.92 50.23 4.70
C LYS A 10 42.93 49.79 5.79
N LEU A 11 41.67 49.96 5.50
CA LEU A 11 40.55 49.51 6.34
C LEU A 11 40.38 47.99 6.24
N TYR A 12 40.89 47.25 7.27
CA TYR A 12 40.82 45.76 7.34
C TYR A 12 39.64 45.23 8.16
N HIS A 13 38.47 45.92 8.16
CA HIS A 13 37.31 45.51 9.00
C HIS A 13 36.13 44.92 8.28
N LEU A 14 36.21 44.57 6.97
CA LEU A 14 35.06 44.05 6.24
C LEU A 14 34.86 42.52 6.23
N PRO A 15 35.77 41.61 6.58
CA PRO A 15 35.49 40.19 6.48
C PRO A 15 34.83 39.57 7.72
N LEU A 16 34.82 40.25 8.89
CA LEU A 16 34.31 39.62 10.12
C LEU A 16 32.77 39.68 10.23
N ALA A 17 32.17 40.74 9.71
CA ALA A 17 30.70 40.91 9.73
C ALA A 17 29.98 39.98 8.72
N SER A 18 30.60 39.70 7.57
CA SER A 18 30.06 38.77 6.57
C SER A 18 30.14 37.32 6.99
N LEU A 19 31.15 36.94 7.79
CA LEU A 19 31.29 35.57 8.29
C LEU A 19 30.26 35.25 9.39
N LEU A 20 29.91 36.26 10.22
CA LEU A 20 28.91 36.08 11.27
C LEU A 20 27.47 35.97 10.72
N LEU A 21 27.15 36.63 9.59
CA LEU A 21 25.88 36.54 8.94
C LEU A 21 25.66 35.20 8.22
N ALA A 22 26.71 34.61 7.70
CA ALA A 22 26.67 33.29 7.04
C ALA A 22 26.40 32.14 8.02
N THR A 23 26.86 32.26 9.30
CA THR A 23 26.64 31.24 10.33
C THR A 23 25.23 31.25 10.95
N LEU A 24 24.51 32.38 10.83
CA LEU A 24 23.13 32.49 11.32
C LEU A 24 22.05 31.99 10.32
N LEU A 25 22.42 31.82 9.03
CA LEU A 25 21.48 31.32 8.01
C LEU A 25 21.55 29.80 7.81
N THR A 26 22.56 29.12 8.33
CA THR A 26 22.76 27.69 8.10
C THR A 26 21.87 26.70 8.88
N PRO A 27 21.30 27.02 10.06
CA PRO A 27 20.42 26.07 10.74
C PRO A 27 18.99 25.99 10.16
N ALA A 28 18.58 26.95 9.32
CA ALA A 28 17.22 26.91 8.74
C ALA A 28 17.06 26.02 7.50
N LEU A 29 18.16 25.58 6.88
CA LEU A 29 18.14 24.74 5.68
C LEU A 29 18.23 23.23 5.94
N LEU A 30 18.43 22.81 7.20
CA LEU A 30 18.56 21.39 7.57
C LEU A 30 17.36 20.84 8.34
N ALA A 31 16.30 21.61 8.51
CA ALA A 31 15.02 21.04 8.88
C ALA A 31 14.41 20.41 7.63
N GLU A 32 14.85 19.19 7.30
CA GLU A 32 14.02 18.34 6.47
C GLU A 32 12.66 18.27 7.16
N PRO A 33 11.55 18.63 6.46
CA PRO A 33 10.25 18.38 7.04
C PRO A 33 10.22 16.87 7.30
N CYS A 34 10.18 16.49 8.58
CA CYS A 34 9.90 15.12 8.98
C CYS A 34 8.47 14.82 8.52
N SER A 35 8.33 14.60 7.23
CA SER A 35 7.11 14.14 6.61
C SER A 35 7.05 12.67 6.99
N ALA A 36 6.41 12.37 8.11
CA ALA A 36 6.04 11.02 8.42
C ALA A 36 5.29 10.48 7.20
N ALA A 37 5.87 9.48 6.62
CA ALA A 37 5.35 8.91 5.41
C ALA A 37 4.37 7.81 5.83
N PHE A 38 3.11 7.90 5.41
CA PHE A 38 2.12 6.84 5.55
C PHE A 38 2.43 5.70 4.57
N ILE A 39 2.63 4.45 5.02
CA ILE A 39 2.86 3.27 4.17
C ILE A 39 1.76 2.26 4.44
N PRO A 40 0.83 1.99 3.52
CA PRO A 40 -0.13 0.91 3.71
C PRO A 40 0.57 -0.44 3.59
N ASP A 41 0.08 -1.40 4.34
CA ASP A 41 0.26 -2.81 4.03
C ASP A 41 -0.64 -3.15 2.85
N ASN A 42 -0.06 -3.73 1.79
CA ASN A 42 -0.77 -4.07 0.58
C ASN A 42 -1.02 -5.57 0.55
N ASN A 43 -2.28 -5.97 0.54
CA ASN A 43 -2.69 -7.36 0.38
C ASN A 43 -3.43 -7.51 -0.96
N ILE A 44 -2.78 -8.17 -1.91
CA ILE A 44 -3.28 -8.33 -3.27
C ILE A 44 -3.67 -9.80 -3.47
N THR A 45 -4.92 -10.04 -3.80
CA THR A 45 -5.41 -11.35 -4.18
C THR A 45 -5.70 -11.34 -5.67
N LEU A 46 -4.94 -12.13 -6.41
CA LEU A 46 -5.10 -12.31 -7.84
C LEU A 46 -5.91 -13.58 -8.09
N GLU A 47 -6.99 -13.47 -8.84
CA GLU A 47 -7.74 -14.56 -9.45
C GLU A 47 -7.51 -14.54 -10.97
N ARG A 48 -8.02 -15.54 -11.69
CA ARG A 48 -7.85 -15.58 -13.15
C ARG A 48 -8.58 -14.46 -13.88
N SER A 49 -9.73 -14.03 -13.37
CA SER A 49 -10.60 -13.03 -14.00
C SER A 49 -10.68 -11.70 -13.24
N GLU A 50 -10.04 -11.61 -12.08
CA GLU A 50 -10.15 -10.43 -11.22
C GLU A 50 -8.94 -10.27 -10.30
N ILE A 51 -8.79 -9.08 -9.75
CA ILE A 51 -7.83 -8.77 -8.69
C ILE A 51 -8.52 -7.94 -7.63
N THR A 52 -8.27 -8.28 -6.37
CA THR A 52 -8.67 -7.47 -5.21
C THR A 52 -7.42 -6.96 -4.52
N TRP A 53 -7.34 -5.66 -4.35
CA TRP A 53 -6.24 -4.98 -3.67
C TRP A 53 -6.74 -4.32 -2.39
N ASN A 54 -6.33 -4.86 -1.25
CA ASN A 54 -6.66 -4.31 0.05
C ASN A 54 -5.47 -3.51 0.60
N TYR A 55 -5.77 -2.31 1.07
CA TYR A 55 -4.82 -1.40 1.72
C TYR A 55 -5.20 -1.29 3.19
N ASP A 56 -4.23 -1.48 4.08
CA ASP A 56 -4.36 -1.27 5.52
C ASP A 56 -3.38 -0.18 5.95
N GLU A 57 -3.90 0.93 6.47
CA GLU A 57 -3.12 2.08 6.89
C GLU A 57 -3.39 2.39 8.36
N LYS A 58 -2.35 2.38 9.17
CA LYS A 58 -2.41 2.78 10.57
C LYS A 58 -1.84 4.18 10.77
N ILE A 59 -2.68 5.11 11.20
CA ILE A 59 -2.35 6.50 11.50
C ILE A 59 -2.15 6.64 13.00
N THR A 60 -1.02 7.18 13.45
CA THR A 60 -0.67 7.26 14.88
C THR A 60 -0.32 8.69 15.31
N ASP A 61 -0.31 8.93 16.60
CA ASP A 61 0.21 10.12 17.25
C ASP A 61 -0.32 11.46 16.68
N ASN A 62 0.57 12.37 16.32
CA ASN A 62 0.21 13.68 15.77
C ASN A 62 -0.56 13.58 14.44
N GLU A 63 -0.33 12.54 13.68
CA GLU A 63 -1.02 12.30 12.41
C GLU A 63 -2.47 11.89 12.65
N ALA A 64 -2.75 11.12 13.70
CA ALA A 64 -4.12 10.80 14.09
C ALA A 64 -4.89 12.05 14.56
N ILE A 65 -4.22 13.00 15.24
CA ILE A 65 -4.78 14.30 15.57
C ILE A 65 -5.06 15.10 14.31
N PHE A 66 -4.09 15.16 13.39
CA PHE A 66 -4.25 15.85 12.11
C PHE A 66 -5.40 15.28 11.28
N PHE A 67 -5.51 13.97 11.20
CA PHE A 67 -6.56 13.29 10.43
C PHE A 67 -7.96 13.54 11.02
N ARG A 68 -8.13 13.58 12.36
CA ARG A 68 -9.40 13.97 12.99
C ARG A 68 -9.78 15.43 12.69
N ASN A 69 -8.81 16.35 12.77
CA ASN A 69 -9.05 17.74 12.39
C ASN A 69 -9.44 17.87 10.91
N LEU A 70 -8.85 17.04 10.04
CA LEU A 70 -9.22 17.00 8.63
C LEU A 70 -10.67 16.54 8.45
N ILE A 71 -11.09 15.47 9.13
CA ILE A 71 -12.47 14.96 9.08
C ILE A 71 -13.45 16.08 9.52
N ASP A 72 -13.23 16.68 10.69
CA ASP A 72 -14.08 17.74 11.24
C ASP A 72 -14.14 18.96 10.30
N LYS A 73 -13.02 19.36 9.69
CA LYS A 73 -12.96 20.51 8.80
C LYS A 73 -13.59 20.26 7.42
N GLU A 74 -13.32 19.10 6.79
CA GLU A 74 -13.75 18.79 5.41
C GLU A 74 -15.20 18.30 5.34
N THR A 75 -15.65 17.58 6.36
CA THR A 75 -16.94 16.89 6.34
C THR A 75 -17.86 17.28 7.50
N GLY A 76 -17.33 17.98 8.49
CA GLY A 76 -18.01 18.41 9.71
C GLY A 76 -18.36 19.89 9.76
N ASN A 77 -18.44 20.38 10.98
CA ASN A 77 -18.82 21.75 11.31
C ASN A 77 -17.67 22.53 11.97
N ASN A 78 -16.47 21.95 12.05
CA ASN A 78 -15.26 22.52 12.63
C ASN A 78 -15.44 22.88 14.12
N ASP A 79 -16.09 22.00 14.89
CA ASP A 79 -16.34 22.17 16.33
C ASP A 79 -15.32 21.46 17.23
N ASN A 80 -14.25 20.93 16.66
CA ASN A 80 -13.20 20.12 17.27
C ASN A 80 -13.70 18.76 17.79
N PHE A 81 -14.73 18.20 17.17
CA PHE A 81 -15.29 16.90 17.51
C PHE A 81 -15.72 16.13 16.28
N VAL A 82 -15.18 14.93 16.09
CA VAL A 82 -15.56 14.03 15.00
C VAL A 82 -16.73 13.15 15.45
N ASN A 83 -17.84 13.20 14.75
CA ASN A 83 -18.99 12.35 14.93
C ASN A 83 -19.10 11.27 13.81
N ALA A 84 -19.98 10.29 13.99
CA ALA A 84 -20.12 9.17 13.04
C ALA A 84 -20.58 9.62 11.64
N TRP A 85 -21.37 10.68 11.54
CA TRP A 85 -21.83 11.20 10.27
C TRP A 85 -20.70 11.87 9.47
N GLU A 86 -19.78 12.50 10.14
CA GLU A 86 -18.58 13.09 9.51
C GLU A 86 -17.63 12.02 9.02
N ILE A 87 -17.45 10.93 9.78
CA ILE A 87 -16.68 9.77 9.32
C ILE A 87 -17.29 9.21 8.03
N LEU A 88 -18.60 8.96 8.01
CA LEU A 88 -19.28 8.42 6.83
C LEU A 88 -19.11 9.31 5.59
N LYS A 89 -19.21 10.65 5.76
CA LYS A 89 -18.96 11.59 4.67
C LYS A 89 -17.49 11.55 4.21
N MET A 90 -16.54 11.42 5.14
CA MET A 90 -15.12 11.34 4.81
C MET A 90 -14.83 10.04 4.05
N GLU A 91 -15.41 8.90 4.43
CA GLU A 91 -15.29 7.64 3.69
C GLU A 91 -15.76 7.78 2.24
N VAL A 92 -16.92 8.39 2.02
CA VAL A 92 -17.42 8.67 0.66
C VAL A 92 -16.47 9.59 -0.10
N LEU A 93 -16.00 10.66 0.51
CA LEU A 93 -15.06 11.60 -0.11
C LEU A 93 -13.74 10.94 -0.50
N LEU A 94 -13.17 10.11 0.37
CA LEU A 94 -11.92 9.39 0.10
C LEU A 94 -12.10 8.31 -0.98
N LYS A 95 -13.22 7.59 -0.95
CA LYS A 95 -13.62 6.66 -2.01
C LYS A 95 -13.65 7.35 -3.38
N ASP A 96 -14.38 8.46 -3.51
CA ASP A 96 -14.51 9.19 -4.77
C ASP A 96 -13.16 9.71 -5.29
N ARG A 97 -12.31 10.21 -4.38
CA ARG A 97 -10.95 10.65 -4.73
C ARG A 97 -10.07 9.48 -5.20
N MET A 98 -10.18 8.33 -4.56
CA MET A 98 -9.45 7.12 -4.93
C MET A 98 -9.89 6.59 -6.30
N GLU A 99 -11.20 6.50 -6.55
CA GLU A 99 -11.73 6.11 -7.86
C GLU A 99 -11.23 7.04 -8.98
N LYS A 100 -11.23 8.35 -8.73
CA LYS A 100 -10.75 9.34 -9.69
C LYS A 100 -9.27 9.17 -9.97
N ALA A 101 -8.44 9.02 -8.94
CA ALA A 101 -7.00 8.84 -9.07
C ALA A 101 -6.65 7.57 -9.87
N ILE A 102 -7.33 6.45 -9.59
CA ILE A 102 -7.14 5.18 -10.32
C ILE A 102 -7.56 5.31 -11.79
N LYS A 103 -8.64 6.03 -12.09
CA LYS A 103 -9.08 6.28 -13.48
C LYS A 103 -8.11 7.16 -14.26
N GLU A 104 -7.44 8.11 -13.59
CA GLU A 104 -6.44 8.99 -14.20
C GLU A 104 -5.09 8.27 -14.39
N GLU A 105 -4.66 7.48 -13.42
CA GLU A 105 -3.41 6.72 -13.45
C GLU A 105 -3.66 5.28 -12.96
N PRO A 106 -3.96 4.33 -13.88
CA PRO A 106 -4.24 2.95 -13.53
C PRO A 106 -3.03 2.27 -12.88
N ASP A 107 -3.26 1.72 -11.69
CA ASP A 107 -2.27 1.04 -10.85
C ASP A 107 -2.13 -0.46 -11.17
N VAL A 108 -3.05 -1.03 -11.95
CA VAL A 108 -3.01 -2.41 -12.45
C VAL A 108 -3.00 -2.43 -13.97
N ARG A 109 -2.11 -3.21 -14.55
CA ARG A 109 -2.05 -3.48 -16.01
C ARG A 109 -1.85 -4.96 -16.26
N LEU A 110 -2.48 -5.44 -17.31
CA LEU A 110 -2.35 -6.81 -17.81
C LEU A 110 -1.71 -6.77 -19.21
N ASN A 111 -0.68 -7.56 -19.47
CA ASN A 111 0.03 -7.60 -20.77
C ASN A 111 0.47 -6.20 -21.21
N ALA A 112 1.07 -5.43 -20.28
CA ALA A 112 1.55 -4.06 -20.48
C ALA A 112 0.47 -3.01 -20.86
N THR A 113 -0.83 -3.36 -20.84
CA THR A 113 -1.94 -2.45 -21.16
C THR A 113 -2.93 -2.34 -20.00
N SER A 114 -3.55 -1.17 -19.84
CA SER A 114 -4.65 -0.95 -18.91
C SER A 114 -6.03 -1.22 -19.54
N ASP A 115 -6.12 -1.31 -20.86
CA ASP A 115 -7.40 -1.45 -21.57
C ASP A 115 -8.08 -2.80 -21.33
N THR A 116 -7.33 -3.78 -20.85
CA THR A 116 -7.80 -5.12 -20.48
C THR A 116 -8.23 -5.23 -19.02
N VAL A 117 -8.05 -4.16 -18.22
CA VAL A 117 -8.39 -4.09 -16.80
C VAL A 117 -9.49 -3.06 -16.61
N GLU A 118 -10.53 -3.42 -15.89
CA GLU A 118 -11.67 -2.55 -15.59
C GLU A 118 -11.84 -2.41 -14.08
N LEU A 119 -11.84 -1.16 -13.58
CA LEU A 119 -12.13 -0.86 -12.19
C LEU A 119 -13.60 -1.18 -11.90
N ARG A 120 -13.87 -2.11 -10.98
CA ARG A 120 -15.20 -2.54 -10.59
C ARG A 120 -15.73 -1.77 -9.40
N GLU A 121 -14.96 -1.73 -8.33
CA GLU A 121 -15.41 -1.18 -7.06
C GLU A 121 -14.25 -0.64 -6.25
N VAL A 122 -14.50 0.45 -5.55
CA VAL A 122 -13.65 0.99 -4.50
C VAL A 122 -14.48 1.11 -3.23
N GLU A 123 -13.96 0.60 -2.14
CA GLU A 123 -14.56 0.76 -0.82
C GLU A 123 -13.52 1.39 0.12
N PHE A 124 -13.99 2.17 1.07
CA PHE A 124 -13.14 2.85 2.04
C PHE A 124 -13.80 2.87 3.41
N TRP A 125 -13.04 2.54 4.47
CA TRP A 125 -13.51 2.52 5.84
C TRP A 125 -12.53 3.19 6.77
N ILE A 126 -13.05 3.97 7.70
CA ILE A 126 -12.30 4.61 8.77
C ILE A 126 -12.70 3.96 10.08
N SER A 127 -11.74 3.55 10.88
CA SER A 127 -12.02 2.91 12.16
C SER A 127 -12.72 3.86 13.15
N LYS A 128 -13.55 3.29 14.03
CA LYS A 128 -14.30 4.03 15.05
C LYS A 128 -13.44 4.83 16.03
N GLU A 129 -12.15 4.52 16.10
CA GLU A 129 -11.17 5.25 16.91
C GLU A 129 -11.01 6.71 16.46
N ALA A 130 -11.43 7.04 15.24
CA ALA A 130 -11.50 8.41 14.76
C ALA A 130 -12.52 9.29 15.51
N LEU A 131 -13.55 8.67 16.13
CA LEU A 131 -14.60 9.38 16.85
C LEU A 131 -14.12 10.17 18.08
N GLY A 132 -14.72 11.32 18.28
CA GLY A 132 -14.54 12.15 19.47
C GLY A 132 -13.72 13.39 19.22
N ARG A 133 -13.11 13.95 20.29
CA ARG A 133 -12.32 15.18 20.18
C ARG A 133 -11.14 15.04 19.23
N THR A 134 -10.91 16.07 18.43
CA THR A 134 -9.83 16.05 17.43
C THR A 134 -8.42 15.98 18.03
N GLU A 135 -8.25 16.44 19.28
CA GLU A 135 -6.98 16.43 20.02
C GLU A 135 -6.53 15.04 20.50
N LYS A 136 -7.38 14.02 20.37
CA LYS A 136 -7.04 12.66 20.79
C LYS A 136 -5.95 12.05 19.90
N SER A 137 -5.01 11.35 20.52
CA SER A 137 -3.90 10.64 19.87
C SER A 137 -4.08 9.13 19.63
N PRO A 138 -5.16 8.42 20.05
CA PRO A 138 -5.30 7.00 19.72
C PRO A 138 -5.17 6.78 18.22
N SER A 139 -4.53 5.68 17.84
CA SER A 139 -4.35 5.33 16.44
C SER A 139 -5.69 5.13 15.72
N ILE A 140 -5.72 5.52 14.44
CA ILE A 140 -6.84 5.30 13.53
C ILE A 140 -6.37 4.30 12.50
N THR A 141 -7.23 3.36 12.10
CA THR A 141 -6.97 2.46 10.98
C THR A 141 -7.89 2.84 9.83
N ASN A 142 -7.31 3.06 8.67
CA ASN A 142 -8.02 3.21 7.41
C ASN A 142 -7.86 1.91 6.63
N LEU A 143 -8.97 1.40 6.10
CA LEU A 143 -9.00 0.26 5.20
C LEU A 143 -9.55 0.72 3.86
N ALA A 144 -8.92 0.31 2.77
CA ALA A 144 -9.49 0.48 1.46
C ALA A 144 -9.42 -0.84 0.69
N SER A 145 -10.44 -1.14 -0.10
CA SER A 145 -10.50 -2.29 -0.98
C SER A 145 -10.81 -1.83 -2.40
N VAL A 146 -10.00 -2.26 -3.35
CA VAL A 146 -10.18 -1.95 -4.77
C VAL A 146 -10.27 -3.25 -5.54
N SER A 147 -11.35 -3.42 -6.30
CA SER A 147 -11.59 -4.59 -7.12
C SER A 147 -11.54 -4.23 -8.60
N TYR A 148 -10.83 -5.05 -9.36
CA TYR A 148 -10.72 -4.95 -10.81
C TYR A 148 -11.17 -6.25 -11.46
N SER A 149 -11.76 -6.18 -12.65
CA SER A 149 -11.98 -7.33 -13.50
C SER A 149 -11.08 -7.30 -14.72
N PHE A 150 -10.70 -8.46 -15.18
CA PHE A 150 -9.96 -8.64 -16.42
C PHE A 150 -10.90 -9.00 -17.56
N LYS A 151 -10.69 -8.40 -18.74
CA LYS A 151 -11.41 -8.79 -19.97
C LYS A 151 -10.92 -10.12 -20.53
N GLU A 152 -9.70 -10.49 -20.21
CA GLU A 152 -9.07 -11.75 -20.57
C GLU A 152 -8.54 -12.41 -19.29
N GLU A 153 -8.65 -13.74 -19.21
CA GLU A 153 -8.18 -14.44 -18.03
C GLU A 153 -6.66 -14.40 -17.90
N ALA A 154 -6.19 -14.11 -16.69
CA ALA A 154 -4.78 -14.22 -16.33
C ALA A 154 -4.36 -15.71 -16.26
N GLY A 155 -3.41 -16.11 -17.06
CA GLY A 155 -2.92 -17.47 -17.16
C GLY A 155 -1.40 -17.53 -17.37
N PRO A 156 -0.87 -18.74 -17.65
CA PRO A 156 0.54 -18.87 -17.99
C PRO A 156 0.92 -17.99 -19.17
N GLY A 157 2.06 -17.28 -19.07
CA GLY A 157 2.53 -16.34 -20.08
C GLY A 157 1.94 -14.91 -19.96
N THR A 158 1.02 -14.68 -19.02
CA THR A 158 0.51 -13.33 -18.74
C THR A 158 1.50 -12.56 -17.89
N ASP A 159 1.75 -11.28 -18.22
CA ASP A 159 2.41 -10.34 -17.34
C ASP A 159 1.40 -9.42 -16.64
N ILE A 160 1.61 -9.22 -15.34
CA ILE A 160 0.80 -8.34 -14.51
C ILE A 160 1.71 -7.29 -13.90
N ARG A 161 1.37 -6.03 -14.12
CA ARG A 161 2.07 -4.91 -13.54
C ARG A 161 1.23 -4.22 -12.48
N LEU A 162 1.82 -4.04 -11.30
CA LEU A 162 1.22 -3.42 -10.13
C LEU A 162 2.00 -2.16 -9.78
N MET A 163 1.31 -1.02 -9.65
CA MET A 163 1.93 0.25 -9.26
C MET A 163 1.54 0.59 -7.83
N GLY A 164 2.51 0.51 -6.93
CA GLY A 164 2.30 0.81 -5.51
C GLY A 164 3.14 1.98 -5.03
N THR A 165 3.40 1.98 -3.74
CA THR A 165 4.25 3.00 -3.14
C THR A 165 5.61 2.45 -2.79
N PRO A 166 6.70 3.21 -3.07
CA PRO A 166 8.05 2.80 -2.73
C PRO A 166 8.18 2.40 -1.26
N ASN A 167 8.88 1.30 -1.02
CA ASN A 167 9.16 0.73 0.30
C ASN A 167 7.94 0.22 1.08
N SER A 168 6.71 0.27 0.51
CA SER A 168 5.55 -0.32 1.16
C SER A 168 5.61 -1.85 1.10
N SER A 169 5.16 -2.50 2.18
CA SER A 169 5.05 -3.94 2.22
C SER A 169 3.95 -4.42 1.26
N VAL A 170 4.14 -5.60 0.68
CA VAL A 170 3.16 -6.22 -0.19
C VAL A 170 3.12 -7.73 0.00
N THR A 171 1.93 -8.26 0.05
CA THR A 171 1.63 -9.68 0.00
C THR A 171 0.75 -9.94 -1.22
N ILE A 172 1.20 -10.78 -2.14
CA ILE A 172 0.48 -11.11 -3.38
C ILE A 172 0.16 -12.59 -3.35
N THR A 173 -1.13 -12.91 -3.37
CA THR A 173 -1.64 -14.29 -3.47
C THR A 173 -2.00 -14.57 -4.92
N LEU A 174 -1.33 -15.53 -5.55
CA LEU A 174 -1.54 -15.88 -6.95
C LEU A 174 -2.74 -16.83 -7.13
N PRO A 175 -3.32 -16.92 -8.33
CA PRO A 175 -4.37 -17.89 -8.64
C PRO A 175 -3.89 -19.32 -8.39
N GLN A 176 -4.81 -20.18 -8.01
CA GLN A 176 -4.50 -21.60 -7.83
C GLN A 176 -3.93 -22.22 -9.11
N GLY A 177 -2.85 -22.99 -8.98
CA GLY A 177 -2.16 -23.61 -10.10
C GLY A 177 -1.23 -22.70 -10.89
N LEU A 178 -1.07 -21.46 -10.48
CA LEU A 178 -0.11 -20.52 -11.07
C LEU A 178 1.04 -20.21 -10.10
N ASN A 179 2.17 -19.86 -10.69
CA ASN A 179 3.37 -19.37 -10.04
C ASN A 179 3.85 -18.10 -10.75
N ALA A 180 4.77 -17.36 -10.17
CA ALA A 180 5.49 -16.29 -10.84
C ALA A 180 6.87 -16.80 -11.23
N GLU A 181 7.13 -16.94 -12.53
CA GLU A 181 8.40 -17.35 -13.08
C GLU A 181 9.46 -16.27 -12.85
N LEU A 182 9.08 -15.02 -13.12
CA LEU A 182 9.91 -13.85 -12.93
C LEU A 182 9.14 -12.78 -12.16
N THR A 183 9.83 -12.06 -11.29
CA THR A 183 9.30 -10.90 -10.58
C THR A 183 10.33 -9.79 -10.64
N GLU A 184 9.95 -8.63 -11.15
CA GLU A 184 10.75 -7.41 -11.14
C GLU A 184 10.13 -6.39 -10.19
N GLY A 185 10.97 -5.56 -9.55
CA GLY A 185 10.52 -4.47 -8.67
C GLY A 185 10.01 -4.90 -7.30
N LEU A 186 10.02 -6.20 -6.99
CA LEU A 186 9.70 -6.73 -5.66
C LEU A 186 11.00 -6.92 -4.88
N GLU A 187 11.25 -6.07 -3.89
CA GLU A 187 12.40 -6.14 -2.99
C GLU A 187 12.12 -7.03 -1.77
N ASN A 188 13.18 -7.56 -1.14
CA ASN A 188 13.08 -8.43 0.04
C ASN A 188 12.13 -9.62 -0.17
N LYS A 189 12.11 -10.13 -1.40
CA LYS A 189 11.19 -11.17 -1.85
C LYS A 189 11.30 -12.44 -1.01
N SER A 190 10.15 -12.94 -0.57
CA SER A 190 9.99 -14.29 -0.03
C SER A 190 8.82 -15.01 -0.72
N LEU A 191 8.95 -16.31 -0.85
CA LEU A 191 7.96 -17.20 -1.45
C LEU A 191 7.37 -18.09 -0.37
N GLY A 192 6.06 -18.23 -0.35
CA GLY A 192 5.31 -19.13 0.52
C GLY A 192 4.20 -19.83 -0.25
N PHE A 193 3.55 -20.79 0.43
CA PHE A 193 2.37 -21.46 -0.08
C PHE A 193 1.31 -21.48 1.01
N GLU A 194 0.10 -21.15 0.64
CA GLU A 194 -1.05 -21.15 1.54
C GLU A 194 -2.30 -21.55 0.76
N ASN A 195 -3.05 -22.54 1.26
CA ASN A 195 -4.29 -23.03 0.63
C ASN A 195 -4.10 -23.42 -0.86
N ASN A 196 -3.00 -24.09 -1.19
CA ASN A 196 -2.60 -24.49 -2.56
C ASN A 196 -2.39 -23.30 -3.52
N ARG A 197 -2.08 -22.13 -2.99
CA ARG A 197 -1.78 -20.91 -3.74
C ARG A 197 -0.37 -20.45 -3.44
N THR A 198 0.29 -19.91 -4.43
CA THR A 198 1.59 -19.27 -4.26
C THR A 198 1.40 -17.90 -3.61
N LEU A 199 2.19 -17.63 -2.58
CA LEU A 199 2.21 -16.38 -1.82
C LEU A 199 3.57 -15.70 -2.01
N LEU A 200 3.56 -14.52 -2.60
CA LEU A 200 4.73 -13.66 -2.73
C LEU A 200 4.66 -12.55 -1.68
N LYS A 201 5.73 -12.36 -0.92
CA LYS A 201 5.85 -11.25 0.03
C LYS A 201 7.11 -10.47 -0.25
N GLY A 202 7.06 -9.16 -0.01
CA GLY A 202 8.20 -8.27 -0.18
C GLY A 202 7.79 -6.81 -0.02
N ASN A 203 8.54 -5.93 -0.66
CA ASN A 203 8.29 -4.50 -0.67
C ASN A 203 8.29 -3.98 -2.10
N PHE A 204 7.49 -2.95 -2.39
CA PHE A 204 7.64 -2.21 -3.63
C PHE A 204 9.01 -1.53 -3.67
N GLY A 205 9.75 -1.73 -4.75
CA GLY A 205 11.03 -1.08 -4.97
C GLY A 205 10.89 0.43 -5.27
N PRO A 206 12.01 1.15 -5.45
CA PRO A 206 12.02 2.59 -5.69
C PRO A 206 11.26 3.00 -6.96
N GLU A 207 11.19 2.14 -7.96
CA GLU A 207 10.46 2.35 -9.22
C GLU A 207 8.94 2.27 -9.07
N LYS A 208 8.41 1.95 -7.89
CA LYS A 208 6.98 1.82 -7.57
C LYS A 208 6.24 0.71 -8.31
N ASN A 209 6.90 -0.02 -9.17
CA ASN A 209 6.29 -1.05 -10.02
C ASN A 209 6.75 -2.43 -9.59
N ILE A 210 5.81 -3.37 -9.56
CA ILE A 210 6.10 -4.81 -9.53
C ILE A 210 5.56 -5.39 -10.84
N THR A 211 6.37 -6.16 -11.55
CA THR A 211 5.92 -6.92 -12.70
C THR A 211 6.06 -8.41 -12.40
N LEU A 212 4.99 -9.16 -12.60
CA LEU A 212 4.89 -10.59 -12.39
C LEU A 212 4.67 -11.26 -13.75
N TRP A 213 5.50 -12.23 -14.11
CA TRP A 213 5.26 -13.13 -15.25
C TRP A 213 4.71 -14.44 -14.71
N LEU A 214 3.49 -14.77 -15.07
CA LEU A 214 2.79 -15.95 -14.58
C LEU A 214 3.20 -17.20 -15.36
N SER A 215 3.41 -18.31 -14.65
CA SER A 215 3.70 -19.63 -15.20
C SER A 215 2.82 -20.69 -14.54
N GLU A 216 2.77 -21.89 -15.13
CA GLU A 216 2.14 -23.03 -14.46
C GLU A 216 2.92 -23.42 -13.20
N ASN A 217 2.20 -23.84 -12.16
CA ASN A 217 2.79 -24.47 -10.99
C ASN A 217 2.89 -25.98 -11.24
N GLU A 218 4.06 -26.44 -11.67
CA GLU A 218 4.30 -27.84 -12.02
C GLU A 218 4.08 -28.81 -10.84
N SER A 219 4.36 -28.36 -9.61
CA SER A 219 4.11 -29.17 -8.40
C SER A 219 2.61 -29.40 -8.19
N PHE A 220 1.81 -28.35 -8.35
CA PHE A 220 0.35 -28.44 -8.25
C PHE A 220 -0.24 -29.29 -9.36
N LYS A 221 0.26 -29.17 -10.58
CA LYS A 221 -0.14 -29.99 -11.72
C LYS A 221 0.15 -31.48 -11.48
N ALA A 222 1.33 -31.79 -10.96
CA ALA A 222 1.68 -33.17 -10.60
C ALA A 222 0.77 -33.72 -9.49
N GLU A 223 0.41 -32.91 -8.51
CA GLU A 223 -0.51 -33.30 -7.43
C GLU A 223 -1.91 -33.60 -7.96
N LEU A 224 -2.44 -32.74 -8.84
CA LEU A 224 -3.73 -32.97 -9.50
C LEU A 224 -3.75 -34.27 -10.30
N LEU A 225 -2.71 -34.53 -11.10
CA LEU A 225 -2.60 -35.78 -11.86
C LEU A 225 -2.57 -36.99 -10.94
N ASN A 226 -1.86 -36.91 -9.81
CA ASN A 226 -1.84 -37.98 -8.82
C ASN A 226 -3.20 -38.20 -8.15
N MET A 227 -3.96 -37.12 -7.85
CA MET A 227 -5.30 -37.20 -7.29
C MET A 227 -6.28 -37.86 -8.31
N GLU A 228 -6.20 -37.52 -9.59
CA GLU A 228 -7.02 -38.10 -10.65
C GLU A 228 -6.72 -39.58 -10.84
N MET A 229 -5.43 -39.95 -10.86
CA MET A 229 -5.03 -41.39 -10.95
C MET A 229 -5.55 -42.17 -9.75
N ASN A 230 -5.43 -41.66 -8.54
CA ASN A 230 -5.93 -42.31 -7.33
C ASN A 230 -7.48 -42.41 -7.31
N LYS A 231 -8.17 -41.42 -7.84
CA LYS A 231 -9.66 -41.40 -7.96
C LYS A 231 -10.11 -42.50 -8.96
N ASN A 232 -9.41 -42.66 -10.07
CA ASN A 232 -9.73 -43.67 -11.07
C ASN A 232 -9.44 -45.08 -10.51
N GLN A 233 -8.34 -45.28 -9.77
CA GLN A 233 -8.05 -46.56 -9.10
C GLN A 233 -9.07 -46.86 -7.99
N SER A 234 -9.56 -45.84 -7.27
CA SER A 234 -10.61 -46.05 -6.24
C SER A 234 -11.98 -46.33 -6.84
N ALA A 235 -12.24 -45.89 -8.06
CA ALA A 235 -13.49 -46.21 -8.78
C ALA A 235 -13.50 -47.68 -9.29
N GLU A 236 -12.34 -48.22 -9.71
CA GLU A 236 -12.21 -49.60 -10.08
C GLU A 236 -12.30 -50.56 -8.87
N ASN A 237 -11.81 -50.13 -7.69
CA ASN A 237 -11.86 -50.97 -6.48
C ASN A 237 -13.18 -50.88 -5.69
N LYS A 238 -14.07 -49.95 -5.99
CA LYS A 238 -15.40 -49.83 -5.33
C LYS A 238 -16.49 -50.78 -5.85
N SER A 239 -16.14 -51.68 -6.73
CA SER A 239 -17.03 -52.84 -7.05
C SER A 239 -16.87 -54.01 -6.08
N ALA A 240 -15.97 -53.94 -5.10
CA ALA A 240 -15.80 -54.92 -4.04
C ALA A 240 -15.63 -54.22 -2.68
N GLU A 241 -16.62 -54.46 -1.81
CA GLU A 241 -16.65 -54.18 -0.37
C GLU A 241 -17.33 -52.88 0.12
N SER A 242 -18.49 -53.16 0.72
CA SER A 242 -19.26 -52.38 1.68
C SER A 242 -18.66 -52.51 3.08
N GLU A 243 -18.82 -51.44 3.86
CA GLU A 243 -18.89 -51.35 5.33
C GLU A 243 -17.72 -50.73 6.12
N ASN A 244 -18.14 -49.73 6.87
CA ASN A 244 -17.73 -49.28 8.22
C ASN A 244 -16.46 -48.46 8.44
N GLY A 245 -16.67 -47.27 9.07
CA GLY A 245 -15.69 -46.66 9.95
C GLY A 245 -15.78 -45.16 10.15
N THR A 246 -16.45 -44.76 11.20
CA THR A 246 -16.45 -43.45 11.89
C THR A 246 -15.05 -42.98 12.30
N GLY A 247 -14.75 -41.68 12.26
CA GLY A 247 -13.52 -41.11 12.84
C GLY A 247 -13.35 -39.60 12.70
N GLU A 248 -13.73 -38.91 13.69
CA GLU A 248 -13.24 -37.72 14.39
C GLU A 248 -12.56 -36.53 13.65
N ASN A 249 -13.18 -35.38 13.88
CA ASN A 249 -12.67 -34.01 13.72
C ASN A 249 -11.50 -33.68 14.65
N LYS A 250 -10.50 -32.98 14.11
CA LYS A 250 -9.52 -32.23 14.92
C LYS A 250 -9.36 -30.81 14.41
N THR A 251 -9.90 -29.88 15.17
CA THR A 251 -9.71 -28.43 15.09
C THR A 251 -8.30 -28.06 15.54
N LEU A 252 -7.60 -27.21 14.84
CA LEU A 252 -6.38 -26.56 15.29
C LEU A 252 -6.48 -25.02 15.18
N ALA A 253 -6.04 -24.40 16.25
CA ALA A 253 -6.21 -23.00 16.61
C ALA A 253 -5.30 -22.04 15.86
N ALA A 254 -5.79 -20.80 15.72
CA ALA A 254 -5.12 -19.63 15.20
C ALA A 254 -3.93 -19.19 16.06
N GLY A 255 -2.85 -18.80 15.41
CA GLY A 255 -1.70 -18.12 16.00
C GLY A 255 -1.62 -16.67 15.51
N GLU A 256 -1.74 -15.78 16.47
CA GLU A 256 -1.59 -14.35 16.36
C GLU A 256 -0.12 -13.97 16.11
N LYS A 257 0.18 -13.12 15.13
CA LYS A 257 1.50 -12.50 14.94
C LYS A 257 1.36 -11.01 14.72
N THR A 258 1.93 -10.27 15.64
CA THR A 258 2.18 -8.84 15.62
C THR A 258 3.15 -8.48 14.48
N GLY A 259 2.71 -7.61 13.57
CA GLY A 259 3.51 -7.02 12.50
C GLY A 259 3.80 -5.54 12.78
N ALA A 260 5.02 -5.12 12.50
CA ALA A 260 5.47 -3.74 12.62
C ALA A 260 5.06 -2.93 11.37
N SER A 261 4.65 -1.68 11.59
CA SER A 261 4.09 -0.79 10.56
C SER A 261 5.15 0.08 9.91
N TYR A 262 4.97 0.32 8.61
CA TYR A 262 5.72 1.32 7.84
C TYR A 262 4.82 1.93 6.74
N SER A 263 4.95 3.21 6.44
CA SER A 263 3.99 4.09 5.76
C SER A 263 4.27 4.50 4.29
N SER A 264 3.37 4.96 3.45
CA SER A 264 3.30 5.26 2.17
C SER A 264 2.85 6.20 1.12
N GLY A 265 2.70 6.19 -0.02
CA GLY A 265 2.68 7.11 -1.15
C GLY A 265 1.31 7.53 -1.73
N PHE A 266 0.35 6.66 -1.82
CA PHE A 266 -0.98 6.96 -2.36
C PHE A 266 -1.72 7.98 -1.47
N PHE A 267 -1.83 7.69 -0.19
CA PHE A 267 -2.42 8.60 0.78
C PHE A 267 -1.62 9.90 0.91
N LYS A 268 -0.29 9.88 0.75
CA LYS A 268 0.54 11.09 0.72
C LYS A 268 0.13 12.04 -0.40
N ASN A 269 -0.25 11.53 -1.56
CA ASN A 269 -0.73 12.36 -2.67
C ASN A 269 -2.12 12.93 -2.38
N ILE A 270 -3.04 12.12 -1.83
CA ILE A 270 -4.36 12.58 -1.37
C ILE A 270 -4.19 13.65 -0.29
N PHE A 271 -3.38 13.41 0.73
CA PHE A 271 -3.12 14.40 1.78
C PHE A 271 -2.36 15.63 1.26
N LYS A 272 -1.47 15.48 0.28
CA LYS A 272 -0.79 16.61 -0.35
C LYS A 272 -1.76 17.48 -1.16
N GLU A 273 -2.72 16.89 -1.85
CA GLU A 273 -3.77 17.62 -2.54
C GLU A 273 -4.75 18.29 -1.58
N ILE A 274 -5.12 17.61 -0.50
CA ILE A 274 -5.92 18.17 0.59
C ILE A 274 -5.21 19.37 1.21
N ASN A 275 -3.93 19.23 1.58
CA ASN A 275 -3.13 20.35 2.10
C ASN A 275 -2.97 21.50 1.09
N ARG A 276 -2.93 21.20 -0.20
CA ARG A 276 -2.86 22.21 -1.26
C ARG A 276 -4.16 23.01 -1.36
N SER A 277 -5.31 22.35 -1.27
CA SER A 277 -6.62 23.00 -1.24
C SER A 277 -6.85 23.79 0.06
N LEU A 278 -6.34 23.31 1.20
CA LEU A 278 -6.44 24.00 2.49
C LEU A 278 -5.59 25.28 2.56
N ASN A 279 -4.46 25.33 1.85
CA ASN A 279 -3.58 26.52 1.81
C ASN A 279 -3.96 27.48 0.68
N ALA A 280 -4.91 27.15 -0.17
CA ALA A 280 -5.40 27.99 -1.26
C ALA A 280 -6.74 28.69 -0.94
N ALA A 281 -7.35 28.41 0.20
CA ALA A 281 -8.56 29.03 0.76
C ALA A 281 -8.25 29.93 1.95
#